data_f7beb8b0ad2d29f3e2c89b42268f0709
#
_entry.id   f7beb8b0ad2d29f3e2c89b42268f0709
#
_cell.length_a   1.000
_cell.length_b   1.000
_cell.length_c   1.000
_cell.angle_alpha   90.00
_cell.angle_beta   90.00
_cell.angle_gamma   90.00
#
_symmetry.space_group_name_H-M   'P 1'
#
loop_
_entity.id
_entity.type
_entity.pdbx_description
1 polymer ?
#
loop_
_entity_poly.entity_id
_entity_poly.type
_entity_poly.pdbx_seq_one_letter_code
_entity_poly.pdbx_strand_id
1 'polypeptide(L)'
;VFTWVQERLVTVGLLKGKTIGSDATTLEANAAMRSIVRRDTGETYEAFLTRLAEASGIKTPTREALARFDRRREQKTSNTDWTNPHDPDAKIAKMKDGRTHLAHKAEHAVDLETGAIVAVTLQGADQGDTTTIRETTVAAADQVEDAQAHVEDPQPLEEIVADKGYHSNET
;
A
#
# COMPACT_ATOMS: atom_id res chain seq x y z
N VAL A 1 -5.24 14.24 17.37
CA VAL A 1 -6.29 13.33 17.90
C VAL A 1 -5.70 11.96 18.18
N PHE A 2 -4.97 11.36 17.24
CA PHE A 2 -4.43 10.01 17.41
C PHE A 2 -3.47 9.92 18.61
N THR A 3 -2.47 10.78 18.71
CA THR A 3 -1.54 10.88 19.85
C THR A 3 -2.28 11.06 21.18
N TRP A 4 -3.29 11.94 21.23
CA TRP A 4 -4.10 12.14 22.42
C TRP A 4 -4.82 10.85 22.87
N VAL A 5 -5.33 10.05 21.94
CA VAL A 5 -5.95 8.75 22.28
C VAL A 5 -4.89 7.83 22.89
N GLN A 6 -3.70 7.77 22.30
CA GLN A 6 -2.62 6.91 22.80
C GLN A 6 -2.12 7.34 24.18
N GLU A 7 -1.98 8.63 24.47
CA GLU A 7 -1.68 9.14 25.82
C GLU A 7 -2.70 8.64 26.86
N ARG A 8 -3.99 8.60 26.47
CA ARG A 8 -5.03 8.03 27.35
C ARG A 8 -4.89 6.52 27.53
N LEU A 9 -4.55 5.80 26.46
CA LEU A 9 -4.30 4.35 26.53
C LEU A 9 -3.09 4.04 27.42
N VAL A 10 -2.02 4.82 27.33
CA VAL A 10 -0.85 4.74 28.23
C VAL A 10 -1.28 4.96 29.68
N THR A 11 -2.04 6.03 29.95
CA THR A 11 -2.49 6.40 31.30
C THR A 11 -3.28 5.28 32.00
N VAL A 12 -4.07 4.51 31.22
CA VAL A 12 -4.88 3.41 31.76
C VAL A 12 -4.22 2.03 31.57
N GLY A 13 -2.96 1.97 31.12
CA GLY A 13 -2.21 0.73 30.94
C GLY A 13 -2.64 -0.13 29.74
N LEU A 14 -3.37 0.45 28.79
CA LEU A 14 -3.82 -0.20 27.56
C LEU A 14 -2.90 0.06 26.33
N LEU A 15 -1.80 0.75 26.53
CA LEU A 15 -0.69 0.86 25.58
C LEU A 15 0.61 0.78 26.39
N LYS A 16 1.42 -0.24 26.12
CA LYS A 16 2.72 -0.45 26.75
C LYS A 16 3.87 -0.14 25.80
N GLY A 17 3.71 -0.47 24.52
CA GLY A 17 4.63 -0.13 23.46
C GLY A 17 5.97 -0.90 23.47
N LYS A 18 6.10 -1.91 24.30
CA LYS A 18 7.34 -2.68 24.45
C LYS A 18 7.61 -3.63 23.27
N THR A 19 6.59 -4.41 22.89
CA THR A 19 6.64 -5.35 21.78
C THR A 19 5.58 -5.00 20.77
N ILE A 20 5.99 -4.62 19.56
CA ILE A 20 5.10 -4.18 18.48
C ILE A 20 5.06 -5.22 17.38
N GLY A 21 3.87 -5.64 16.98
CA GLY A 21 3.63 -6.43 15.77
C GLY A 21 3.41 -5.53 14.57
N SER A 22 4.05 -5.83 13.44
CA SER A 22 3.83 -5.13 12.18
C SER A 22 3.28 -6.06 11.11
N ASP A 23 2.21 -5.63 10.44
CA ASP A 23 1.61 -6.35 9.30
C ASP A 23 1.01 -5.36 8.31
N ALA A 24 0.99 -5.76 7.03
CA ALA A 24 0.50 -4.93 5.94
C ALA A 24 -0.77 -5.49 5.31
N THR A 25 -1.67 -4.59 4.96
CA THR A 25 -2.90 -4.88 4.23
C THR A 25 -2.94 -4.07 2.94
N THR A 26 -3.23 -4.75 1.83
CA THR A 26 -3.48 -4.06 0.56
C THR A 26 -4.94 -3.63 0.50
N LEU A 27 -5.16 -2.34 0.34
CA LEU A 27 -6.48 -1.71 0.25
C LEU A 27 -6.78 -1.36 -1.20
N GLU A 28 -7.89 -1.87 -1.75
CA GLU A 28 -8.33 -1.47 -3.08
C GLU A 28 -8.71 0.01 -3.08
N ALA A 29 -8.16 0.76 -4.04
CA ALA A 29 -8.47 2.16 -4.21
C ALA A 29 -9.87 2.33 -4.84
N ASN A 30 -10.57 3.39 -4.48
CA ASN A 30 -11.82 3.77 -5.15
C ASN A 30 -11.53 4.40 -6.52
N ALA A 31 -10.78 3.68 -7.36
CA ALA A 31 -10.30 4.12 -8.67
C ALA A 31 -10.34 2.96 -9.66
N ALA A 32 -10.95 3.16 -10.82
CA ALA A 32 -11.11 2.08 -11.78
C ALA A 32 -9.85 1.89 -12.65
N MET A 33 -9.42 0.65 -12.86
CA MET A 33 -8.32 0.31 -13.79
C MET A 33 -8.53 0.85 -15.20
N ARG A 34 -9.76 0.96 -15.68
CA ARG A 34 -10.08 1.49 -17.02
C ARG A 34 -9.87 3.00 -17.15
N SER A 35 -9.77 3.74 -16.05
CA SER A 35 -9.59 5.21 -16.05
C SER A 35 -8.14 5.64 -15.91
N ILE A 36 -7.19 4.70 -16.00
CA ILE A 36 -5.76 5.03 -16.02
C ILE A 36 -5.39 5.75 -17.32
N VAL A 37 -4.41 6.63 -17.18
CA VAL A 37 -3.84 7.38 -18.31
C VAL A 37 -2.33 7.21 -18.34
N ARG A 38 -1.74 7.35 -19.52
CA ARG A 38 -0.29 7.37 -19.65
C ARG A 38 0.30 8.62 -18.99
N ARG A 39 1.42 8.43 -18.28
CA ARG A 39 2.11 9.53 -17.57
C ARG A 39 2.75 10.52 -18.52
N ASP A 40 3.23 10.04 -19.68
CA ASP A 40 3.95 10.84 -20.67
C ASP A 40 3.03 11.65 -21.61
N THR A 41 1.89 11.07 -22.00
CA THR A 41 1.02 11.65 -23.04
C THR A 41 -0.37 12.03 -22.54
N GLY A 42 -0.81 11.51 -21.39
CA GLY A 42 -2.21 11.61 -20.95
C GLY A 42 -3.19 10.72 -21.73
N GLU A 43 -2.68 9.87 -22.66
CA GLU A 43 -3.50 8.96 -23.46
C GLU A 43 -4.28 8.00 -22.54
N THR A 44 -5.58 7.89 -22.74
CA THR A 44 -6.42 6.96 -21.98
C THR A 44 -6.08 5.51 -22.33
N TYR A 45 -6.35 4.58 -21.40
CA TYR A 45 -6.09 3.15 -21.64
C TYR A 45 -6.87 2.61 -22.85
N GLU A 46 -8.10 3.07 -23.04
CA GLU A 46 -8.94 2.68 -24.19
C GLU A 46 -8.35 3.19 -25.52
N ALA A 47 -7.95 4.45 -25.58
CA ALA A 47 -7.31 5.02 -26.79
C ALA A 47 -6.01 4.30 -27.13
N PHE A 48 -5.19 4.01 -26.13
CA PHE A 48 -3.96 3.24 -26.29
C PHE A 48 -4.22 1.84 -26.87
N LEU A 49 -5.20 1.10 -26.32
CA LEU A 49 -5.56 -0.22 -26.83
C LEU A 49 -6.12 -0.17 -28.24
N THR A 50 -6.95 0.84 -28.54
CA THR A 50 -7.52 1.04 -29.88
C THR A 50 -6.39 1.24 -30.90
N ARG A 51 -5.48 2.15 -30.64
CA ARG A 51 -4.30 2.41 -31.49
C ARG A 51 -3.45 1.17 -31.73
N LEU A 52 -3.18 0.37 -30.68
CA LEU A 52 -2.43 -0.88 -30.82
C LEU A 52 -3.19 -1.94 -31.63
N ALA A 53 -4.49 -2.06 -31.44
CA ALA A 53 -5.33 -3.02 -32.14
C ALA A 53 -5.40 -2.67 -33.65
N GLU A 54 -5.55 -1.39 -33.98
CA GLU A 54 -5.52 -0.89 -35.35
C GLU A 54 -4.18 -1.14 -36.04
N ALA A 55 -3.06 -0.87 -35.33
CA ALA A 55 -1.72 -1.18 -35.81
C ALA A 55 -1.49 -2.68 -36.03
N SER A 56 -2.24 -3.53 -35.30
CA SER A 56 -2.24 -4.98 -35.47
C SER A 56 -3.23 -5.48 -36.54
N GLY A 57 -3.85 -4.58 -37.30
CA GLY A 57 -4.75 -4.92 -38.43
C GLY A 57 -6.22 -5.12 -38.04
N ILE A 58 -6.61 -4.85 -36.79
CA ILE A 58 -8.01 -4.92 -36.34
C ILE A 58 -8.66 -3.59 -36.67
N LYS A 59 -9.33 -3.50 -37.81
CA LYS A 59 -10.06 -2.28 -38.22
C LYS A 59 -11.31 -2.11 -37.34
N THR A 60 -11.52 -0.91 -36.78
CA THR A 60 -12.69 -0.55 -35.97
C THR A 60 -12.96 -1.56 -34.82
N PRO A 61 -12.04 -1.68 -33.84
CA PRO A 61 -12.17 -2.68 -32.79
C PRO A 61 -13.35 -2.38 -31.88
N THR A 62 -14.21 -3.39 -31.66
CA THR A 62 -15.27 -3.32 -30.65
C THR A 62 -14.68 -3.45 -29.25
N ARG A 63 -15.45 -3.09 -28.21
CA ARG A 63 -15.03 -3.24 -26.82
C ARG A 63 -14.63 -4.68 -26.47
N GLU A 64 -15.35 -5.65 -26.98
CA GLU A 64 -15.06 -7.09 -26.80
C GLU A 64 -13.78 -7.51 -27.53
N ALA A 65 -13.52 -6.92 -28.71
CA ALA A 65 -12.28 -7.15 -29.46
C ALA A 65 -11.08 -6.57 -28.72
N LEU A 66 -11.20 -5.36 -28.18
CA LEU A 66 -10.15 -4.72 -27.35
C LEU A 66 -9.87 -5.55 -26.08
N ALA A 67 -10.91 -6.01 -25.38
CA ALA A 67 -10.76 -6.84 -24.19
C ALA A 67 -10.08 -8.20 -24.49
N ARG A 68 -10.35 -8.81 -25.64
CA ARG A 68 -9.68 -10.03 -26.10
C ARG A 68 -8.23 -9.77 -26.50
N PHE A 69 -7.98 -8.67 -27.18
CA PHE A 69 -6.65 -8.23 -27.58
C PHE A 69 -5.77 -7.97 -26.36
N ASP A 70 -6.27 -7.22 -25.38
CA ASP A 70 -5.54 -6.90 -24.16
C ASP A 70 -5.19 -8.14 -23.33
N ARG A 71 -6.11 -9.12 -23.23
CA ARG A 71 -5.81 -10.39 -22.52
C ARG A 71 -4.65 -11.17 -23.13
N ARG A 72 -4.43 -11.06 -24.45
CA ARG A 72 -3.37 -11.78 -25.18
C ARG A 72 -2.04 -11.02 -25.21
N ARG A 73 -2.06 -9.75 -24.88
CA ARG A 73 -0.89 -8.89 -24.88
C ARG A 73 0.13 -9.35 -23.84
N GLU A 74 1.39 -9.50 -24.23
CA GLU A 74 2.47 -9.90 -23.32
C GLU A 74 2.86 -8.77 -22.36
N GLN A 75 3.03 -7.54 -22.87
CA GLN A 75 3.32 -6.37 -22.03
C GLN A 75 2.05 -5.84 -21.40
N LYS A 76 2.03 -5.83 -20.07
CA LYS A 76 0.94 -5.31 -19.26
C LYS A 76 1.21 -3.85 -18.85
N THR A 77 0.25 -3.26 -18.18
CA THR A 77 0.38 -1.93 -17.58
C THR A 77 1.41 -1.95 -16.45
N SER A 78 2.25 -0.92 -16.36
CA SER A 78 3.22 -0.73 -15.28
C SER A 78 2.96 0.60 -14.56
N ASN A 79 3.35 0.68 -13.30
CA ASN A 79 3.27 1.92 -12.51
C ASN A 79 4.20 3.01 -13.00
N THR A 80 5.21 2.66 -13.80
CA THR A 80 6.12 3.61 -14.46
C THR A 80 5.41 4.39 -15.56
N ASP A 81 4.56 3.71 -16.33
CA ASP A 81 3.94 4.28 -17.54
C ASP A 81 2.53 4.83 -17.28
N TRP A 82 1.84 4.30 -16.27
CA TRP A 82 0.43 4.54 -16.04
C TRP A 82 0.14 5.13 -14.67
N THR A 83 -0.90 5.94 -14.58
CA THR A 83 -1.41 6.49 -13.33
C THR A 83 -2.92 6.69 -13.43
N ASN A 84 -3.60 6.76 -12.28
CA ASN A 84 -4.98 7.19 -12.26
C ASN A 84 -5.03 8.71 -12.01
N PRO A 85 -5.71 9.52 -12.83
CA PRO A 85 -5.72 10.98 -12.65
C PRO A 85 -6.51 11.45 -11.42
N HIS A 86 -7.42 10.60 -10.90
CA HIS A 86 -8.25 10.92 -9.73
C HIS A 86 -7.63 10.40 -8.41
N ASP A 87 -6.70 9.43 -8.50
CA ASP A 87 -5.95 8.89 -7.38
C ASP A 87 -4.53 8.52 -7.86
N PRO A 88 -3.63 9.50 -8.00
CA PRO A 88 -2.30 9.31 -8.57
C PRO A 88 -1.36 8.51 -7.67
N ASP A 89 -1.69 8.40 -6.39
CA ASP A 89 -0.90 7.65 -5.41
C ASP A 89 -1.27 6.16 -5.39
N ALA A 90 -2.46 5.78 -5.84
CA ALA A 90 -2.83 4.39 -6.02
C ALA A 90 -1.96 3.72 -7.07
N LYS A 91 -1.49 2.52 -6.78
CA LYS A 91 -0.60 1.72 -7.63
C LYS A 91 -1.32 0.52 -8.20
N ILE A 92 -0.94 0.17 -9.42
CA ILE A 92 -1.38 -1.08 -10.06
C ILE A 92 -0.73 -2.23 -9.32
N ALA A 93 -1.52 -3.05 -8.66
CA ALA A 93 -1.07 -4.18 -7.86
C ALA A 93 -1.93 -5.42 -8.11
N LYS A 94 -1.33 -6.59 -7.96
CA LYS A 94 -2.05 -7.86 -8.01
C LYS A 94 -2.58 -8.18 -6.61
N MET A 95 -3.89 -8.28 -6.47
CA MET A 95 -4.56 -8.56 -5.22
C MET A 95 -4.65 -10.08 -4.94
N LYS A 96 -5.04 -10.44 -3.71
CA LYS A 96 -5.22 -11.84 -3.27
C LYS A 96 -6.26 -12.62 -4.09
N ASP A 97 -7.21 -11.92 -4.73
CA ASP A 97 -8.18 -12.50 -5.67
C ASP A 97 -7.57 -12.91 -7.03
N GLY A 98 -6.27 -12.64 -7.23
CA GLY A 98 -5.53 -12.93 -8.45
C GLY A 98 -5.73 -11.89 -9.56
N ARG A 99 -6.55 -10.87 -9.35
CA ARG A 99 -6.81 -9.79 -10.29
C ARG A 99 -5.89 -8.59 -10.02
N THR A 100 -5.81 -7.72 -11.01
CA THR A 100 -5.05 -6.47 -10.92
C THR A 100 -6.01 -5.32 -10.62
N HIS A 101 -5.70 -4.57 -9.56
CA HIS A 101 -6.47 -3.41 -9.10
C HIS A 101 -5.53 -2.22 -8.90
N LEU A 102 -6.11 -1.04 -8.79
CA LEU A 102 -5.44 0.12 -8.20
C LEU A 102 -5.58 0.01 -6.69
N ALA A 103 -4.49 0.13 -5.97
CA ALA A 103 -4.46 -0.12 -4.54
C ALA A 103 -3.43 0.73 -3.81
N HIS A 104 -3.63 0.85 -2.50
CA HIS A 104 -2.69 1.35 -1.51
C HIS A 104 -2.26 0.21 -0.59
N LYS A 105 -1.11 0.35 0.04
CA LYS A 105 -0.64 -0.53 1.10
C LYS A 105 -0.72 0.21 2.43
N ALA A 106 -1.53 -0.29 3.37
CA ALA A 106 -1.58 0.19 4.74
C ALA A 106 -0.81 -0.79 5.62
N GLU A 107 0.22 -0.31 6.31
CA GLU A 107 0.99 -1.10 7.25
C GLU A 107 0.67 -0.62 8.67
N HIS A 108 0.33 -1.57 9.55
CA HIS A 108 -0.12 -1.32 10.91
C HIS A 108 0.93 -1.80 11.89
N ALA A 109 1.23 -0.97 12.88
CA ALA A 109 1.99 -1.34 14.05
C ALA A 109 1.05 -1.42 15.25
N VAL A 110 1.06 -2.55 15.94
CA VAL A 110 0.13 -2.90 17.01
C VAL A 110 0.88 -3.37 18.24
N ASP A 111 0.57 -2.84 19.41
CA ASP A 111 1.05 -3.37 20.68
C ASP A 111 0.51 -4.81 20.87
N LEU A 112 1.41 -5.79 20.92
CA LEU A 112 1.02 -7.20 20.97
C LEU A 112 0.46 -7.64 22.32
N GLU A 113 0.71 -6.90 23.39
CA GLU A 113 0.14 -7.22 24.69
C GLU A 113 -1.32 -6.76 24.81
N THR A 114 -1.66 -5.66 24.16
CA THR A 114 -2.96 -4.99 24.39
C THR A 114 -3.83 -4.93 23.15
N GLY A 115 -3.25 -5.07 21.97
CA GLY A 115 -3.93 -4.92 20.69
C GLY A 115 -4.16 -3.46 20.28
N ALA A 116 -3.56 -2.50 20.98
CA ALA A 116 -3.66 -1.09 20.63
C ALA A 116 -2.89 -0.78 19.35
N ILE A 117 -3.51 -0.07 18.40
CA ILE A 117 -2.83 0.42 17.21
C ILE A 117 -1.89 1.56 17.60
N VAL A 118 -0.61 1.40 17.29
CA VAL A 118 0.45 2.37 17.62
C VAL A 118 0.74 3.29 16.46
N ALA A 119 0.88 2.72 15.25
CA ALA A 119 1.09 3.51 14.04
C ALA A 119 0.39 2.87 12.85
N VAL A 120 0.09 3.70 11.86
CA VAL A 120 -0.37 3.27 10.53
C VAL A 120 0.36 4.11 9.51
N THR A 121 1.04 3.45 8.57
CA THR A 121 1.66 4.10 7.42
C THR A 121 0.94 3.70 6.14
N LEU A 122 0.89 4.62 5.18
CA LEU A 122 0.26 4.40 3.88
C LEU A 122 1.32 4.55 2.78
N GLN A 123 1.45 3.51 1.97
CA GLN A 123 2.49 3.41 0.95
C GLN A 123 1.93 2.91 -0.38
N GLY A 124 2.75 2.95 -1.44
CA GLY A 124 2.39 2.37 -2.72
C GLY A 124 2.23 0.85 -2.64
N ALA A 125 1.13 0.32 -3.18
CA ALA A 125 0.87 -1.13 -3.17
C ALA A 125 1.85 -1.96 -4.02
N ASP A 126 2.76 -1.30 -4.75
CA ASP A 126 3.85 -1.91 -5.51
C ASP A 126 5.16 -2.05 -4.70
N GLN A 127 5.18 -1.56 -3.46
CA GLN A 127 6.33 -1.70 -2.57
C GLN A 127 6.28 -3.01 -1.78
N GLY A 128 7.44 -3.68 -1.69
CA GLY A 128 7.59 -4.91 -0.90
C GLY A 128 7.63 -4.62 0.61
N ASP A 129 7.24 -5.61 1.41
CA ASP A 129 7.17 -5.51 2.87
C ASP A 129 8.54 -5.20 3.50
N THR A 130 9.62 -5.77 2.96
CA THR A 130 11.00 -5.50 3.40
C THR A 130 11.43 -4.05 3.23
N THR A 131 10.82 -3.32 2.29
CA THR A 131 11.13 -1.92 2.01
C THR A 131 10.38 -0.97 2.95
N THR A 132 9.16 -1.34 3.32
CA THR A 132 8.22 -0.44 4.02
C THR A 132 8.28 -0.55 5.54
N ILE A 133 8.66 -1.71 6.09
CA ILE A 133 8.69 -1.96 7.54
C ILE A 133 9.52 -0.94 8.33
N ARG A 134 10.60 -0.42 7.74
CA ARG A 134 11.45 0.57 8.41
C ARG A 134 10.69 1.85 8.74
N GLU A 135 9.91 2.36 7.79
CA GLU A 135 9.12 3.57 7.98
C GLU A 135 8.06 3.37 9.07
N THR A 136 7.37 2.24 9.03
CA THR A 136 6.36 1.90 10.05
C THR A 136 6.97 1.68 11.42
N THR A 137 8.16 1.07 11.50
CA THR A 137 8.89 0.89 12.76
C THR A 137 9.30 2.22 13.37
N VAL A 138 9.84 3.15 12.57
CA VAL A 138 10.21 4.50 13.04
C VAL A 138 8.97 5.24 13.51
N ALA A 139 7.90 5.25 12.72
CA ALA A 139 6.65 5.89 13.10
C ALA A 139 6.06 5.30 14.40
N ALA A 140 6.19 3.99 14.61
CA ALA A 140 5.74 3.35 15.85
C ALA A 140 6.59 3.76 17.05
N ALA A 141 7.92 3.81 16.90
CA ALA A 141 8.82 4.23 17.96
C ALA A 141 8.58 5.68 18.38
N ASP A 142 8.52 6.60 17.42
CA ASP A 142 8.24 8.02 17.66
C ASP A 142 6.88 8.20 18.37
N GLN A 143 5.87 7.46 17.94
CA GLN A 143 4.52 7.55 18.50
C GLN A 143 4.42 6.98 19.91
N VAL A 144 5.17 5.92 20.23
CA VAL A 144 5.27 5.37 21.59
C VAL A 144 5.97 6.38 22.51
N GLU A 145 7.07 6.99 22.05
CA GLU A 145 7.79 8.02 22.78
C GLU A 145 6.89 9.24 23.06
N ASP A 146 6.22 9.75 22.05
CA ASP A 146 5.28 10.88 22.17
C ASP A 146 4.14 10.58 23.16
N ALA A 147 3.54 9.39 23.08
CA ALA A 147 2.44 9.00 23.95
C ALA A 147 2.88 8.84 25.42
N GLN A 148 4.16 8.53 25.66
CA GLN A 148 4.74 8.34 27.00
C GLN A 148 5.48 9.58 27.51
N ALA A 149 5.48 10.72 26.81
CA ALA A 149 6.23 11.92 27.17
C ALA A 149 5.93 12.47 28.60
N HIS A 150 4.78 12.08 29.18
CA HIS A 150 4.34 12.53 30.51
C HIS A 150 4.42 11.40 31.58
N VAL A 151 5.01 10.26 31.24
CA VAL A 151 5.17 9.12 32.14
C VAL A 151 6.52 9.22 32.87
N GLU A 152 6.54 8.96 34.18
CA GLU A 152 7.78 9.02 34.98
C GLU A 152 8.79 7.93 34.62
N ASP A 153 8.29 6.73 34.20
CA ASP A 153 9.11 5.59 33.78
C ASP A 153 8.63 5.08 32.42
N PRO A 154 9.01 5.77 31.32
CA PRO A 154 8.60 5.38 29.98
C PRO A 154 9.26 4.05 29.57
N GLN A 155 8.47 3.18 28.96
CA GLN A 155 8.95 1.90 28.45
C GLN A 155 9.39 2.06 26.98
N PRO A 156 10.67 1.87 26.63
CA PRO A 156 11.11 1.97 25.25
C PRO A 156 10.57 0.81 24.42
N LEU A 157 10.44 1.01 23.12
CA LEU A 157 10.23 -0.07 22.17
C LEU A 157 11.44 -1.00 22.17
N GLU A 158 11.27 -2.27 22.53
CA GLU A 158 12.35 -3.25 22.63
C GLU A 158 12.34 -4.27 21.49
N GLU A 159 11.16 -4.60 20.96
CA GLU A 159 11.00 -5.69 20.01
C GLU A 159 9.97 -5.36 18.92
N ILE A 160 10.34 -5.67 17.67
CA ILE A 160 9.43 -5.67 16.53
C ILE A 160 9.22 -7.11 16.07
N VAL A 161 7.98 -7.52 15.98
CA VAL A 161 7.55 -8.82 15.46
C VAL A 161 6.87 -8.61 14.11
N ALA A 162 7.36 -9.25 13.08
CA ALA A 162 6.77 -9.24 11.74
C ALA A 162 6.69 -10.66 11.18
N ASP A 163 5.85 -10.86 10.18
CA ASP A 163 5.76 -12.16 9.54
C ASP A 163 7.02 -12.47 8.70
N LYS A 164 7.12 -13.70 8.22
CA LYS A 164 8.27 -14.16 7.42
C LYS A 164 8.41 -13.41 6.08
N GLY A 165 7.35 -12.77 5.58
CA GLY A 165 7.37 -11.96 4.35
C GLY A 165 8.27 -10.74 4.45
N TYR A 166 8.55 -10.26 5.67
CA TYR A 166 9.43 -9.13 5.95
C TYR A 166 10.92 -9.49 6.01
N HIS A 167 11.27 -10.76 5.88
CA HIS A 167 12.66 -11.19 5.91
C HIS A 167 13.26 -11.09 4.50
N SER A 168 14.29 -10.24 4.32
CA SER A 168 15.16 -10.24 3.16
C SER A 168 16.47 -10.94 3.48
N ASN A 169 16.84 -11.95 2.71
CA ASN A 169 18.21 -12.43 2.69
C ASN A 169 19.02 -11.45 1.82
N GLU A 170 19.53 -10.39 2.41
CA GLU A 170 20.64 -9.67 1.80
C GLU A 170 21.87 -10.59 1.90
N THR A 171 22.22 -11.20 0.77
CA THR A 171 23.49 -11.89 0.57
C THR A 171 24.57 -10.90 0.22
#